data_fe321e67399bb0f88b272145b334e9d8
#
_entry.id   fe321e67399bb0f88b272145b334e9d8
#
_cell.length_a   1.000
_cell.length_b   1.000
_cell.length_c   1.000
_cell.angle_alpha   90.00
_cell.angle_beta   90.00
_cell.angle_gamma   90.00
#
_symmetry.space_group_name_H-M   'P 1'
#
loop_
_entity.id
_entity.type
_entity.pdbx_description
1 polymer ?
#
loop_
_entity_poly.entity_id
_entity_poly.type
_entity_poly.pdbx_seq_one_letter_code
_entity_poly.pdbx_strand_id
1 'polypeptide(L)'
;MGRVEGKVAIVTGGGSAGMGRVTSLLLASEGAKVVVGDIHEAGAKETAEQIIATGGQAVALRHDVASEEGWAEIIQLALDTYGRLDILDNNAAMFIAKPLMETSTTEFRRQNQVNVDGVFFGMKAAIPAMELTGGGAIVNISSGAGIVGFAAAGAYSSSKGAVRLMTKSMALECAQRQNNIRVNSIHPGPILTPMLEQGMDDLGGGDEVRGMFEGMAPMGHLGEALDIANGVLYLASEESKYVTGAELAIDGGFIAQ
;
A
#
# COMPACT_ATOMS: atom_id res chain seq x y z
N MET A 1 -9.98 10.40 -21.23
CA MET A 1 -9.48 11.12 -20.05
C MET A 1 -9.36 10.08 -18.95
N GLY A 2 -8.18 9.89 -18.40
CA GLY A 2 -7.95 8.87 -17.37
C GLY A 2 -8.64 9.21 -16.05
N ARG A 3 -8.91 8.21 -15.22
CA ARG A 3 -9.65 8.34 -13.93
C ARG A 3 -8.90 9.19 -12.90
N VAL A 4 -7.57 9.34 -13.06
CA VAL A 4 -6.69 10.17 -12.21
C VAL A 4 -5.82 11.11 -13.04
N GLU A 5 -6.34 11.57 -14.17
CA GLU A 5 -5.66 12.45 -15.13
C GLU A 5 -5.09 13.70 -14.47
N GLY A 6 -3.79 13.94 -14.66
CA GLY A 6 -3.06 15.09 -14.14
C GLY A 6 -2.77 15.08 -12.64
N LYS A 7 -3.22 14.04 -11.89
CA LYS A 7 -2.88 13.85 -10.47
C LYS A 7 -1.44 13.39 -10.32
N VAL A 8 -0.84 13.70 -9.17
CA VAL A 8 0.50 13.24 -8.78
C VAL A 8 0.37 12.22 -7.66
N ALA A 9 0.93 11.03 -7.87
CA ALA A 9 0.87 9.91 -6.93
C ALA A 9 2.25 9.54 -6.40
N ILE A 10 2.37 9.30 -5.10
CA ILE A 10 3.48 8.56 -4.50
C ILE A 10 2.98 7.15 -4.22
N VAL A 11 3.73 6.14 -4.70
CA VAL A 11 3.49 4.72 -4.43
C VAL A 11 4.73 4.14 -3.76
N THR A 12 4.57 3.59 -2.56
CA THR A 12 5.66 2.94 -1.82
C THR A 12 5.68 1.43 -2.05
N GLY A 13 6.87 0.82 -2.02
CA GLY A 13 7.02 -0.61 -2.32
C GLY A 13 6.79 -0.95 -3.80
N GLY A 14 7.13 0.00 -4.70
CA GLY A 14 6.94 -0.16 -6.15
C GLY A 14 8.08 -0.83 -6.88
N GLY A 15 9.12 -1.28 -6.18
CA GLY A 15 10.33 -1.85 -6.80
C GLY A 15 10.28 -3.35 -7.09
N SER A 16 9.34 -4.09 -6.52
CA SER A 16 9.15 -5.53 -6.78
C SER A 16 7.97 -5.77 -7.72
N ALA A 17 7.90 -6.95 -8.34
CA ALA A 17 6.77 -7.35 -9.19
C ALA A 17 5.50 -7.66 -8.38
N GLY A 18 5.19 -6.83 -7.39
CA GLY A 18 4.04 -6.94 -6.49
C GLY A 18 3.00 -5.85 -6.73
N MET A 19 2.14 -5.67 -5.71
CA MET A 19 1.00 -4.73 -5.78
C MET A 19 1.44 -3.30 -6.08
N GLY A 20 2.53 -2.79 -5.47
CA GLY A 20 2.99 -1.41 -5.67
C GLY A 20 3.46 -1.12 -7.10
N ARG A 21 4.15 -2.07 -7.77
CA ARG A 21 4.51 -1.92 -9.19
C ARG A 21 3.27 -1.87 -10.07
N VAL A 22 2.35 -2.82 -9.89
CA VAL A 22 1.11 -2.89 -10.70
C VAL A 22 0.24 -1.65 -10.47
N THR A 23 0.14 -1.17 -9.22
CA THR A 23 -0.54 0.09 -8.89
C THR A 23 0.10 1.28 -9.59
N SER A 24 1.44 1.39 -9.56
CA SER A 24 2.18 2.48 -10.23
C SER A 24 1.90 2.52 -11.72
N LEU A 25 1.97 1.35 -12.39
CA LEU A 25 1.68 1.21 -13.81
C LEU A 25 0.23 1.57 -14.14
N LEU A 26 -0.73 1.09 -13.34
CA LEU A 26 -2.16 1.36 -13.55
C LEU A 26 -2.48 2.84 -13.35
N LEU A 27 -2.01 3.47 -12.26
CA LEU A 27 -2.23 4.91 -12.03
C LEU A 27 -1.64 5.75 -13.16
N ALA A 28 -0.44 5.40 -13.67
CA ALA A 28 0.17 6.09 -14.79
C ALA A 28 -0.64 5.93 -16.10
N SER A 29 -1.14 4.73 -16.37
CA SER A 29 -2.00 4.48 -17.55
C SER A 29 -3.33 5.24 -17.50
N GLU A 30 -3.77 5.59 -16.28
CA GLU A 30 -4.96 6.41 -16.01
C GLU A 30 -4.65 7.91 -15.86
N GLY A 31 -3.44 8.33 -16.30
CA GLY A 31 -3.03 9.72 -16.46
C GLY A 31 -2.36 10.36 -15.24
N ALA A 32 -2.03 9.60 -14.19
CA ALA A 32 -1.25 10.12 -13.08
C ALA A 32 0.24 10.25 -13.44
N LYS A 33 0.91 11.21 -12.80
CA LYS A 33 2.37 11.27 -12.71
C LYS A 33 2.79 10.55 -11.44
N VAL A 34 3.75 9.63 -11.52
CA VAL A 34 4.04 8.70 -10.41
C VAL A 34 5.44 8.90 -9.86
N VAL A 35 5.54 9.03 -8.55
CA VAL A 35 6.80 8.91 -7.81
C VAL A 35 6.84 7.52 -7.20
N VAL A 36 7.77 6.69 -7.66
CA VAL A 36 7.94 5.31 -7.20
C VAL A 36 8.99 5.26 -6.11
N GLY A 37 8.58 4.91 -4.89
CA GLY A 37 9.48 4.72 -3.75
C GLY A 37 9.70 3.25 -3.42
N ASP A 38 10.95 2.83 -3.24
CA ASP A 38 11.27 1.49 -2.73
C ASP A 38 12.66 1.48 -2.07
N ILE A 39 12.87 0.59 -1.10
CA ILE A 39 14.18 0.36 -0.52
C ILE A 39 15.16 -0.20 -1.55
N HIS A 40 14.66 -0.92 -2.56
CA HIS A 40 15.39 -1.44 -3.71
C HIS A 40 15.34 -0.43 -4.86
N GLU A 41 16.29 0.48 -4.88
CA GLU A 41 16.36 1.59 -5.85
C GLU A 41 16.31 1.12 -7.31
N ALA A 42 17.03 0.05 -7.64
CA ALA A 42 17.05 -0.49 -9.01
C ALA A 42 15.65 -0.92 -9.47
N GLY A 43 14.89 -1.59 -8.61
CA GLY A 43 13.51 -2.00 -8.92
C GLY A 43 12.55 -0.83 -9.05
N ALA A 44 12.69 0.22 -8.21
CA ALA A 44 11.90 1.44 -8.34
C ALA A 44 12.18 2.15 -9.67
N LYS A 45 13.46 2.24 -10.09
CA LYS A 45 13.86 2.79 -11.38
C LYS A 45 13.29 1.98 -12.54
N GLU A 46 13.36 0.65 -12.49
CA GLU A 46 12.76 -0.23 -13.51
C GLU A 46 11.26 0.05 -13.67
N THR A 47 10.53 0.20 -12.57
CA THR A 47 9.09 0.53 -12.60
C THR A 47 8.84 1.89 -13.25
N ALA A 48 9.63 2.91 -12.92
CA ALA A 48 9.52 4.23 -13.53
C ALA A 48 9.85 4.18 -15.04
N GLU A 49 10.88 3.41 -15.45
CA GLU A 49 11.22 3.20 -16.86
C GLU A 49 10.10 2.50 -17.64
N GLN A 50 9.42 1.52 -17.05
CA GLN A 50 8.25 0.87 -17.65
C GLN A 50 7.11 1.86 -17.88
N ILE A 51 6.84 2.76 -16.94
CA ILE A 51 5.84 3.82 -17.08
C ILE A 51 6.22 4.76 -18.23
N ILE A 52 7.48 5.21 -18.27
CA ILE A 52 7.98 6.13 -19.30
C ILE A 52 7.92 5.47 -20.69
N ALA A 53 8.27 4.19 -20.79
CA ALA A 53 8.23 3.44 -22.04
C ALA A 53 6.82 3.33 -22.67
N THR A 54 5.77 3.43 -21.84
CA THR A 54 4.36 3.47 -22.28
C THR A 54 3.81 4.88 -22.46
N GLY A 55 4.67 5.92 -22.39
CA GLY A 55 4.29 7.32 -22.57
C GLY A 55 3.79 8.03 -21.32
N GLY A 56 3.84 7.39 -20.15
CA GLY A 56 3.52 7.98 -18.86
C GLY A 56 4.67 8.84 -18.31
N GLN A 57 4.46 9.43 -17.14
CA GLN A 57 5.45 10.23 -16.43
C GLN A 57 5.75 9.61 -15.06
N ALA A 58 7.00 9.30 -14.79
CA ALA A 58 7.42 8.79 -13.50
C ALA A 58 8.84 9.20 -13.14
N VAL A 59 9.11 9.26 -11.84
CA VAL A 59 10.44 9.34 -11.24
C VAL A 59 10.54 8.31 -10.13
N ALA A 60 11.75 7.90 -9.78
CA ALA A 60 12.00 6.93 -8.73
C ALA A 60 12.96 7.45 -7.68
N LEU A 61 12.78 6.99 -6.44
CA LEU A 61 13.67 7.29 -5.32
C LEU A 61 13.89 6.03 -4.49
N ARG A 62 15.15 5.83 -4.03
CA ARG A 62 15.41 4.90 -2.95
C ARG A 62 14.73 5.42 -1.67
N HIS A 63 13.75 4.68 -1.14
CA HIS A 63 12.92 5.13 -0.04
C HIS A 63 12.74 4.02 1.01
N ASP A 64 13.22 4.25 2.23
CA ASP A 64 12.89 3.42 3.39
C ASP A 64 11.72 4.07 4.13
N VAL A 65 10.54 3.44 4.07
CA VAL A 65 9.33 3.94 4.75
C VAL A 65 9.48 4.02 6.28
N ALA A 66 10.44 3.31 6.87
CA ALA A 66 10.73 3.39 8.30
C ALA A 66 11.59 4.63 8.68
N SER A 67 11.98 5.48 7.71
CA SER A 67 12.73 6.73 7.94
C SER A 67 11.81 7.94 7.78
N GLU A 68 11.67 8.76 8.84
CA GLU A 68 10.92 10.02 8.77
C GLU A 68 11.59 11.02 7.80
N GLU A 69 12.93 11.05 7.77
CA GLU A 69 13.70 11.87 6.83
C GLU A 69 13.47 11.43 5.38
N GLY A 70 13.43 10.10 5.12
CA GLY A 70 13.14 9.55 3.79
C GLY A 70 11.75 9.97 3.28
N TRP A 71 10.78 10.14 4.17
CA TRP A 71 9.47 10.67 3.80
C TRP A 71 9.53 12.15 3.39
N ALA A 72 10.33 12.98 4.08
CA ALA A 72 10.53 14.36 3.67
C ALA A 72 11.16 14.44 2.27
N GLU A 73 12.13 13.58 1.96
CA GLU A 73 12.80 13.52 0.66
C GLU A 73 11.85 13.14 -0.48
N ILE A 74 11.02 12.11 -0.32
CA ILE A 74 10.11 11.66 -1.40
C ILE A 74 8.96 12.65 -1.65
N ILE A 75 8.44 13.29 -0.59
CA ILE A 75 7.46 14.37 -0.71
C ILE A 75 8.08 15.56 -1.46
N GLN A 76 9.29 15.98 -1.09
CA GLN A 76 9.99 17.08 -1.75
C GLN A 76 10.24 16.77 -3.23
N LEU A 77 10.65 15.53 -3.56
CA LEU A 77 10.82 15.10 -4.95
C LEU A 77 9.52 15.23 -5.76
N ALA A 78 8.37 14.86 -5.19
CA ALA A 78 7.07 15.01 -5.85
C ALA A 78 6.74 16.49 -6.12
N LEU A 79 6.97 17.36 -5.13
CA LEU A 79 6.71 18.80 -5.24
C LEU A 79 7.66 19.47 -6.22
N ASP A 80 8.96 19.16 -6.18
CA ASP A 80 9.97 19.76 -7.08
C ASP A 80 9.74 19.33 -8.54
N THR A 81 9.35 18.06 -8.76
CA THR A 81 9.20 17.51 -10.10
C THR A 81 7.86 17.87 -10.73
N TYR A 82 6.79 17.83 -9.94
CA TYR A 82 5.41 17.91 -10.46
C TYR A 82 4.57 19.03 -9.85
N GLY A 83 5.07 19.74 -8.82
CA GLY A 83 4.43 20.91 -8.22
C GLY A 83 3.27 20.59 -7.27
N ARG A 84 2.94 19.31 -7.03
CA ARG A 84 1.78 18.91 -6.22
C ARG A 84 1.89 17.47 -5.71
N LEU A 85 1.03 17.12 -4.76
CA LEU A 85 0.78 15.75 -4.35
C LEU A 85 -0.74 15.57 -4.17
N ASP A 86 -1.30 14.54 -4.81
CA ASP A 86 -2.73 14.25 -4.79
C ASP A 86 -3.07 12.86 -4.24
N ILE A 87 -2.18 11.91 -4.42
CA ILE A 87 -2.41 10.50 -4.09
C ILE A 87 -1.20 9.97 -3.32
N LEU A 88 -1.46 9.32 -2.18
CA LEU A 88 -0.47 8.50 -1.47
C LEU A 88 -0.98 7.07 -1.37
N ASP A 89 -0.23 6.11 -1.94
CA ASP A 89 -0.41 4.69 -1.71
C ASP A 89 0.67 4.18 -0.74
N ASN A 90 0.30 4.00 0.52
CA ASN A 90 1.10 3.35 1.54
C ASN A 90 1.04 1.83 1.37
N ASN A 91 1.72 1.33 0.34
CA ASN A 91 1.72 -0.07 -0.04
C ASN A 91 2.90 -0.87 0.53
N ALA A 92 4.06 -0.22 0.75
CA ALA A 92 5.24 -0.92 1.28
C ALA A 92 4.93 -1.62 2.59
N ALA A 93 5.32 -2.88 2.69
CA ALA A 93 5.11 -3.70 3.88
C ALA A 93 6.17 -4.79 3.99
N MET A 94 6.24 -5.39 5.17
CA MET A 94 7.01 -6.58 5.49
C MET A 94 6.06 -7.65 6.03
N PHE A 95 6.25 -8.89 5.59
CA PHE A 95 5.49 -10.04 6.06
C PHE A 95 6.43 -11.08 6.64
N ILE A 96 6.29 -11.37 7.91
CA ILE A 96 6.98 -12.47 8.60
C ILE A 96 5.93 -13.54 8.89
N ALA A 97 5.99 -14.64 8.14
CA ALA A 97 5.12 -15.81 8.30
C ALA A 97 5.67 -16.69 9.42
N LYS A 98 5.25 -16.42 10.67
CA LYS A 98 5.77 -17.09 11.85
C LYS A 98 4.75 -17.06 13.00
N PRO A 99 4.56 -18.15 13.74
CA PRO A 99 3.77 -18.13 14.97
C PRO A 99 4.26 -17.07 15.95
N LEU A 100 3.32 -16.39 16.64
CA LEU A 100 3.66 -15.29 17.54
C LEU A 100 4.65 -15.68 18.64
N MET A 101 4.52 -16.90 19.19
CA MET A 101 5.41 -17.42 20.24
C MET A 101 6.85 -17.69 19.74
N GLU A 102 7.04 -17.81 18.43
CA GLU A 102 8.33 -18.03 17.79
C GLU A 102 8.92 -16.73 17.23
N THR A 103 8.12 -15.67 17.19
CA THR A 103 8.54 -14.35 16.69
C THR A 103 9.43 -13.67 17.73
N SER A 104 10.67 -13.36 17.37
CA SER A 104 11.58 -12.61 18.24
C SER A 104 11.14 -11.15 18.39
N THR A 105 11.56 -10.53 19.50
CA THR A 105 11.32 -9.09 19.72
C THR A 105 11.90 -8.21 18.59
N THR A 106 13.02 -8.61 18.01
CA THR A 106 13.67 -7.88 16.91
C THR A 106 12.81 -7.96 15.63
N GLU A 107 12.33 -9.15 15.27
CA GLU A 107 11.43 -9.37 14.14
C GLU A 107 10.12 -8.57 14.31
N PHE A 108 9.51 -8.67 15.49
CA PHE A 108 8.29 -7.95 15.82
C PHE A 108 8.47 -6.42 15.67
N ARG A 109 9.56 -5.87 16.22
CA ARG A 109 9.86 -4.44 16.13
C ARG A 109 10.13 -4.01 14.69
N ARG A 110 10.95 -4.78 13.95
CA ARG A 110 11.26 -4.44 12.55
C ARG A 110 10.01 -4.43 11.69
N GLN A 111 9.13 -5.42 11.86
CA GLN A 111 7.87 -5.46 11.12
C GLN A 111 6.97 -4.26 11.45
N ASN A 112 6.88 -3.86 12.72
CA ASN A 112 6.11 -2.67 13.10
C ASN A 112 6.73 -1.38 12.57
N GLN A 113 8.06 -1.23 12.57
CA GLN A 113 8.74 -0.07 11.97
C GLN A 113 8.35 0.11 10.50
N VAL A 114 8.31 -0.98 9.71
CA VAL A 114 7.92 -0.89 8.31
C VAL A 114 6.41 -0.69 8.18
N ASN A 115 5.61 -1.55 8.82
CA ASN A 115 4.17 -1.64 8.54
C ASN A 115 3.33 -0.58 9.27
N VAL A 116 3.78 -0.09 10.44
CA VAL A 116 3.02 0.85 11.28
C VAL A 116 3.65 2.23 11.24
N ASP A 117 4.94 2.35 11.64
CA ASP A 117 5.61 3.65 11.66
C ASP A 117 5.71 4.22 10.24
N GLY A 118 5.99 3.37 9.24
CA GLY A 118 6.04 3.78 7.83
C GLY A 118 4.73 4.41 7.35
N VAL A 119 3.59 3.80 7.65
CA VAL A 119 2.26 4.35 7.29
C VAL A 119 1.97 5.65 8.06
N PHE A 120 2.32 5.69 9.34
CA PHE A 120 2.18 6.89 10.17
C PHE A 120 3.01 8.05 9.60
N PHE A 121 4.29 7.85 9.32
CA PHE A 121 5.16 8.87 8.75
C PHE A 121 4.66 9.32 7.37
N GLY A 122 4.20 8.38 6.54
CA GLY A 122 3.65 8.67 5.22
C GLY A 122 2.44 9.62 5.30
N MET A 123 1.46 9.32 6.14
CA MET A 123 0.31 10.20 6.33
C MET A 123 0.73 11.56 6.90
N LYS A 124 1.61 11.56 7.91
CA LYS A 124 2.10 12.78 8.55
C LYS A 124 2.82 13.72 7.58
N ALA A 125 3.61 13.15 6.65
CA ALA A 125 4.35 13.94 5.66
C ALA A 125 3.49 14.37 4.47
N ALA A 126 2.57 13.52 4.00
CA ALA A 126 1.78 13.80 2.80
C ALA A 126 0.64 14.81 3.05
N ILE A 127 -0.02 14.77 4.22
CA ILE A 127 -1.18 15.62 4.49
C ILE A 127 -0.87 17.11 4.32
N PRO A 128 0.22 17.69 4.90
CA PRO A 128 0.54 19.10 4.67
C PRO A 128 0.80 19.44 3.20
N ALA A 129 1.43 18.55 2.44
CA ALA A 129 1.67 18.74 1.01
C ALA A 129 0.37 18.72 0.18
N MET A 130 -0.55 17.82 0.51
CA MET A 130 -1.87 17.74 -0.12
C MET A 130 -2.74 18.95 0.22
N GLU A 131 -2.68 19.48 1.44
CA GLU A 131 -3.42 20.69 1.84
C GLU A 131 -3.03 21.90 0.98
N LEU A 132 -1.75 22.02 0.58
CA LEU A 132 -1.28 23.10 -0.29
C LEU A 132 -1.88 23.05 -1.70
N THR A 133 -2.35 21.89 -2.13
CA THR A 133 -2.85 21.67 -3.50
C THR A 133 -4.36 21.37 -3.55
N GLY A 134 -5.06 21.57 -2.43
CA GLY A 134 -6.52 21.53 -2.36
C GLY A 134 -7.12 20.20 -1.92
N GLY A 135 -6.33 19.30 -1.38
CA GLY A 135 -6.76 18.01 -0.85
C GLY A 135 -6.14 16.82 -1.58
N GLY A 136 -6.64 15.62 -1.33
CA GLY A 136 -6.07 14.39 -1.90
C GLY A 136 -6.73 13.11 -1.43
N ALA A 137 -6.13 11.99 -1.80
CA ALA A 137 -6.55 10.66 -1.40
C ALA A 137 -5.35 9.85 -0.86
N ILE A 138 -5.49 9.30 0.32
CA ILE A 138 -4.53 8.39 0.94
C ILE A 138 -5.15 7.00 0.98
N VAL A 139 -4.44 6.02 0.44
CA VAL A 139 -4.82 4.61 0.48
C VAL A 139 -3.75 3.86 1.28
N ASN A 140 -4.17 3.25 2.37
CA ASN A 140 -3.29 2.45 3.21
C ASN A 140 -3.55 0.96 2.97
N ILE A 141 -2.54 0.21 2.56
CA ILE A 141 -2.69 -1.23 2.36
C ILE A 141 -2.56 -1.94 3.71
N SER A 142 -3.71 -2.33 4.25
CA SER A 142 -3.82 -3.19 5.42
C SER A 142 -3.74 -4.68 5.01
N SER A 143 -4.64 -5.50 5.51
CA SER A 143 -4.80 -6.93 5.17
C SER A 143 -6.12 -7.46 5.74
N GLY A 144 -6.67 -8.51 5.18
CA GLY A 144 -7.68 -9.34 5.84
C GLY A 144 -7.19 -9.85 7.21
N ALA A 145 -5.90 -10.17 7.33
CA ALA A 145 -5.26 -10.52 8.61
C ALA A 145 -5.22 -9.37 9.63
N GLY A 146 -5.52 -8.12 9.25
CA GLY A 146 -5.74 -6.99 10.17
C GLY A 146 -7.19 -6.89 10.68
N ILE A 147 -8.09 -7.74 10.18
CA ILE A 147 -9.51 -7.83 10.59
C ILE A 147 -9.73 -9.13 11.36
N VAL A 148 -9.23 -10.24 10.83
CA VAL A 148 -9.30 -11.56 11.47
C VAL A 148 -7.90 -12.05 11.84
N GLY A 149 -7.78 -12.90 12.86
CA GLY A 149 -6.49 -13.44 13.29
C GLY A 149 -5.96 -14.49 12.30
N PHE A 150 -4.65 -14.48 12.06
CA PHE A 150 -3.96 -15.52 11.32
C PHE A 150 -2.86 -16.13 12.19
N ALA A 151 -3.02 -17.41 12.57
CA ALA A 151 -2.17 -18.07 13.56
C ALA A 151 -0.68 -18.13 13.15
N ALA A 152 -0.37 -18.28 11.87
CA ALA A 152 0.99 -18.30 11.34
C ALA A 152 1.62 -16.92 11.16
N ALA A 153 0.96 -15.82 11.53
CA ALA A 153 1.46 -14.46 11.32
C ALA A 153 0.91 -13.45 12.34
N GLY A 154 0.96 -13.77 13.63
CA GLY A 154 0.37 -12.92 14.68
C GLY A 154 0.96 -11.51 14.77
N ALA A 155 2.28 -11.37 14.56
CA ALA A 155 2.94 -10.05 14.51
C ALA A 155 2.46 -9.23 13.31
N TYR A 156 2.29 -9.85 12.15
CA TYR A 156 1.76 -9.20 10.96
C TYR A 156 0.31 -8.76 11.15
N SER A 157 -0.54 -9.65 11.66
CA SER A 157 -1.95 -9.33 11.96
C SER A 157 -2.08 -8.12 12.89
N SER A 158 -1.25 -8.05 13.95
CA SER A 158 -1.24 -6.91 14.86
C SER A 158 -0.84 -5.61 14.15
N SER A 159 0.19 -5.64 13.29
CA SER A 159 0.63 -4.46 12.55
C SER A 159 -0.44 -3.96 11.56
N LYS A 160 -1.12 -4.86 10.88
CA LYS A 160 -2.19 -4.52 9.92
C LYS A 160 -3.49 -4.10 10.62
N GLY A 161 -3.76 -4.61 11.81
CA GLY A 161 -4.81 -4.10 12.71
C GLY A 161 -4.55 -2.65 13.15
N ALA A 162 -3.29 -2.29 13.43
CA ALA A 162 -2.90 -0.91 13.73
C ALA A 162 -3.14 0.01 12.53
N VAL A 163 -2.73 -0.37 11.31
CA VAL A 163 -2.98 0.39 10.07
C VAL A 163 -4.47 0.62 9.86
N ARG A 164 -5.29 -0.42 10.07
CA ARG A 164 -6.75 -0.36 9.97
C ARG A 164 -7.35 0.76 10.83
N LEU A 165 -7.04 0.79 12.13
CA LEU A 165 -7.61 1.79 13.04
C LEU A 165 -6.99 3.18 12.87
N MET A 166 -5.69 3.26 12.60
CA MET A 166 -5.00 4.52 12.33
C MET A 166 -5.58 5.21 11.09
N THR A 167 -5.95 4.46 10.05
CA THR A 167 -6.64 4.97 8.86
C THR A 167 -7.95 5.66 9.22
N LYS A 168 -8.79 5.04 10.06
CA LYS A 168 -10.06 5.62 10.50
C LYS A 168 -9.87 6.90 11.32
N SER A 169 -8.90 6.89 12.24
CA SER A 169 -8.58 8.06 13.06
C SER A 169 -8.15 9.23 12.18
N MET A 170 -7.24 8.99 11.22
CA MET A 170 -6.76 10.04 10.32
C MET A 170 -7.86 10.53 9.37
N ALA A 171 -8.74 9.65 8.91
CA ALA A 171 -9.91 10.05 8.10
C ALA A 171 -10.82 11.03 8.85
N LEU A 172 -11.07 10.78 10.14
CA LEU A 172 -11.87 11.68 10.98
C LEU A 172 -11.15 13.01 11.25
N GLU A 173 -9.83 13.00 11.50
CA GLU A 173 -9.05 14.22 11.66
C GLU A 173 -9.07 15.09 10.39
N CYS A 174 -8.87 14.49 9.22
CA CYS A 174 -8.96 15.20 7.94
C CYS A 174 -10.37 15.79 7.71
N ALA A 175 -11.42 15.03 8.01
CA ALA A 175 -12.80 15.51 7.90
C ALA A 175 -13.09 16.67 8.85
N GLN A 176 -12.61 16.62 10.10
CA GLN A 176 -12.76 17.72 11.08
C GLN A 176 -12.00 18.97 10.65
N ARG A 177 -10.83 18.81 10.03
CA ARG A 177 -10.03 19.92 9.49
C ARG A 177 -10.59 20.49 8.19
N GLN A 178 -11.56 19.81 7.57
CA GLN A 178 -12.16 20.19 6.27
C GLN A 178 -11.11 20.43 5.17
N ASN A 179 -10.04 19.63 5.17
CA ASN A 179 -8.89 19.78 4.28
C ASN A 179 -9.04 19.04 2.94
N ASN A 180 -10.21 18.49 2.66
CA ASN A 180 -10.53 17.77 1.44
C ASN A 180 -9.61 16.57 1.17
N ILE A 181 -9.12 15.93 2.23
CA ILE A 181 -8.30 14.72 2.13
C ILE A 181 -9.14 13.52 2.59
N ARG A 182 -9.20 12.48 1.75
CA ARG A 182 -9.84 11.21 2.06
C ARG A 182 -8.78 10.18 2.44
N VAL A 183 -9.03 9.40 3.48
CA VAL A 183 -8.10 8.36 3.95
C VAL A 183 -8.86 7.06 4.09
N ASN A 184 -8.46 6.02 3.35
CA ASN A 184 -9.13 4.73 3.32
C ASN A 184 -8.11 3.59 3.41
N SER A 185 -8.56 2.40 3.80
CA SER A 185 -7.74 1.19 3.78
C SER A 185 -8.27 0.14 2.82
N ILE A 186 -7.34 -0.58 2.17
CA ILE A 186 -7.64 -1.81 1.44
C ILE A 186 -7.20 -2.98 2.31
N HIS A 187 -7.98 -4.04 2.29
CA HIS A 187 -7.74 -5.27 3.04
C HIS A 187 -7.63 -6.45 2.07
N PRO A 188 -6.42 -6.67 1.50
CA PRO A 188 -6.18 -7.81 0.62
C PRO A 188 -6.38 -9.14 1.35
N GLY A 189 -6.90 -10.13 0.64
CA GLY A 189 -6.73 -11.54 0.96
C GLY A 189 -5.35 -12.06 0.55
N PRO A 190 -5.18 -13.35 0.33
CA PRO A 190 -3.95 -13.93 -0.20
C PRO A 190 -3.79 -13.56 -1.69
N ILE A 191 -2.87 -12.63 -1.97
CA ILE A 191 -2.57 -12.12 -3.31
C ILE A 191 -1.24 -12.69 -3.78
N LEU A 192 -1.20 -13.28 -4.98
CA LEU A 192 0.01 -13.83 -5.57
C LEU A 192 1.02 -12.72 -5.86
N THR A 193 2.05 -12.63 -5.05
CA THR A 193 3.12 -11.63 -5.09
C THR A 193 4.42 -12.25 -4.58
N PRO A 194 5.60 -11.70 -4.91
CA PRO A 194 6.86 -12.18 -4.35
C PRO A 194 6.89 -12.21 -2.82
N MET A 195 6.18 -11.29 -2.15
CA MET A 195 6.05 -11.29 -0.69
C MET A 195 5.28 -12.51 -0.17
N LEU A 196 4.18 -12.90 -0.83
CA LEU A 196 3.42 -14.08 -0.44
C LEU A 196 4.18 -15.35 -0.77
N GLU A 197 4.85 -15.41 -1.93
CA GLU A 197 5.71 -16.54 -2.30
C GLU A 197 6.80 -16.78 -1.26
N GLN A 198 7.51 -15.73 -0.85
CA GLN A 198 8.50 -15.83 0.24
C GLN A 198 7.85 -16.29 1.55
N GLY A 199 6.67 -15.78 1.91
CA GLY A 199 5.95 -16.22 3.10
C GLY A 199 5.51 -17.69 3.03
N MET A 200 5.14 -18.18 1.85
CA MET A 200 4.88 -19.61 1.64
C MET A 200 6.15 -20.45 1.81
N ASP A 201 7.27 -19.99 1.27
CA ASP A 201 8.57 -20.67 1.42
C ASP A 201 9.03 -20.72 2.88
N ASP A 202 8.83 -19.64 3.64
CA ASP A 202 9.14 -19.56 5.08
C ASP A 202 8.32 -20.57 5.91
N LEU A 203 7.13 -20.96 5.42
CA LEU A 203 6.26 -21.99 6.03
C LEU A 203 6.53 -23.40 5.52
N GLY A 204 7.57 -23.61 4.70
CA GLY A 204 8.00 -24.92 4.18
C GLY A 204 7.71 -25.12 2.69
N GLY A 205 7.01 -24.22 2.05
CA GLY A 205 6.75 -24.23 0.60
C GLY A 205 5.88 -25.40 0.13
N GLY A 206 5.82 -25.56 -1.20
CA GLY A 206 5.14 -26.68 -1.85
C GLY A 206 3.61 -26.50 -2.00
N ASP A 207 3.01 -27.51 -2.65
CA ASP A 207 1.58 -27.48 -3.02
C ASP A 207 0.65 -27.46 -1.80
N GLU A 208 1.05 -28.06 -0.68
CA GLU A 208 0.25 -28.08 0.56
C GLU A 208 0.12 -26.67 1.14
N VAL A 209 1.24 -25.93 1.27
CA VAL A 209 1.24 -24.56 1.77
C VAL A 209 0.50 -23.63 0.81
N ARG A 210 0.70 -23.79 -0.49
CA ARG A 210 -0.05 -23.06 -1.51
C ARG A 210 -1.54 -23.32 -1.40
N GLY A 211 -1.97 -24.58 -1.31
CA GLY A 211 -3.36 -24.96 -1.14
C GLY A 211 -3.98 -24.40 0.15
N MET A 212 -3.20 -24.25 1.23
CA MET A 212 -3.64 -23.59 2.45
C MET A 212 -4.01 -22.12 2.18
N PHE A 213 -3.16 -21.36 1.48
CA PHE A 213 -3.46 -19.97 1.16
C PHE A 213 -4.61 -19.82 0.16
N GLU A 214 -4.70 -20.69 -0.86
CA GLU A 214 -5.83 -20.70 -1.80
C GLU A 214 -7.16 -21.00 -1.09
N GLY A 215 -7.14 -21.93 -0.13
CA GLY A 215 -8.30 -22.31 0.67
C GLY A 215 -8.75 -21.25 1.70
N MET A 216 -7.91 -20.25 2.00
CA MET A 216 -8.32 -19.11 2.84
C MET A 216 -9.39 -18.26 2.16
N ALA A 217 -9.37 -18.16 0.83
CA ALA A 217 -10.35 -17.41 0.08
C ALA A 217 -11.50 -18.35 -0.37
N PRO A 218 -12.76 -18.13 0.04
CA PRO A 218 -13.91 -18.91 -0.44
C PRO A 218 -14.05 -19.00 -1.97
N MET A 219 -13.49 -18.05 -2.72
CA MET A 219 -13.41 -18.11 -4.18
C MET A 219 -12.47 -19.22 -4.69
N GLY A 220 -11.63 -19.80 -3.83
CA GLY A 220 -10.80 -20.99 -4.12
C GLY A 220 -9.53 -20.71 -4.93
N HIS A 221 -9.08 -19.49 -5.02
CA HIS A 221 -7.84 -19.13 -5.71
C HIS A 221 -7.18 -17.91 -5.06
N LEU A 222 -5.89 -17.71 -5.32
CA LEU A 222 -5.19 -16.48 -4.96
C LEU A 222 -5.66 -15.32 -5.83
N GLY A 223 -5.77 -14.13 -5.24
CA GLY A 223 -5.98 -12.91 -6.00
C GLY A 223 -4.71 -12.47 -6.74
N GLU A 224 -4.85 -11.51 -7.64
CA GLU A 224 -3.75 -10.92 -8.41
C GLU A 224 -3.45 -9.50 -7.92
N ALA A 225 -2.23 -9.03 -8.15
CA ALA A 225 -1.83 -7.65 -7.80
C ALA A 225 -2.73 -6.59 -8.47
N LEU A 226 -3.28 -6.89 -9.65
CA LEU A 226 -4.20 -6.01 -10.37
C LEU A 226 -5.53 -5.82 -9.65
N ASP A 227 -6.01 -6.83 -8.91
CA ASP A 227 -7.24 -6.70 -8.13
C ASP A 227 -7.10 -5.59 -7.08
N ILE A 228 -5.94 -5.54 -6.42
CA ILE A 228 -5.63 -4.51 -5.42
C ILE A 228 -5.40 -3.15 -6.08
N ALA A 229 -4.66 -3.11 -7.19
CA ALA A 229 -4.42 -1.87 -7.93
C ALA A 229 -5.72 -1.20 -8.41
N ASN A 230 -6.72 -1.98 -8.83
CA ASN A 230 -8.05 -1.47 -9.18
C ASN A 230 -8.76 -0.84 -7.97
N GLY A 231 -8.62 -1.42 -6.78
CA GLY A 231 -9.13 -0.84 -5.54
C GLY A 231 -8.43 0.47 -5.18
N VAL A 232 -7.10 0.54 -5.33
CA VAL A 232 -6.33 1.78 -5.13
C VAL A 232 -6.80 2.86 -6.11
N LEU A 233 -6.92 2.54 -7.40
CA LEU A 233 -7.40 3.46 -8.43
C LEU A 233 -8.81 3.99 -8.12
N TYR A 234 -9.74 3.12 -7.70
CA TYR A 234 -11.07 3.55 -7.25
C TYR A 234 -10.99 4.55 -6.09
N LEU A 235 -10.25 4.21 -5.02
CA LEU A 235 -10.13 5.07 -3.84
C LEU A 235 -9.35 6.37 -4.11
N ALA A 236 -8.46 6.39 -5.09
CA ALA A 236 -7.70 7.57 -5.52
C ALA A 236 -8.50 8.50 -6.45
N SER A 237 -9.53 7.98 -7.11
CA SER A 237 -10.32 8.71 -8.11
C SER A 237 -11.49 9.51 -7.50
N GLU A 238 -12.14 10.35 -8.33
CA GLU A 238 -13.34 11.10 -7.95
C GLU A 238 -14.58 10.19 -7.78
N GLU A 239 -14.52 8.94 -8.22
CA GLU A 239 -15.61 7.96 -8.04
C GLU A 239 -15.86 7.68 -6.54
N SER A 240 -14.81 7.82 -5.72
CA SER A 240 -14.86 7.63 -4.27
C SER A 240 -14.91 8.95 -3.48
N LYS A 241 -15.35 10.06 -4.08
CA LYS A 241 -15.36 11.40 -3.44
C LYS A 241 -16.14 11.48 -2.12
N TYR A 242 -17.03 10.53 -1.85
CA TYR A 242 -17.81 10.46 -0.60
C TYR A 242 -17.41 9.26 0.27
N VAL A 243 -16.18 8.71 0.05
CA VAL A 243 -15.64 7.55 0.76
C VAL A 243 -14.42 7.97 1.56
N THR A 244 -14.53 7.99 2.90
CA THR A 244 -13.40 8.21 3.82
C THR A 244 -13.58 7.36 5.08
N GLY A 245 -12.50 6.83 5.64
CA GLY A 245 -12.51 5.91 6.78
C GLY A 245 -13.02 4.51 6.44
N ALA A 246 -13.21 4.20 5.17
CA ALA A 246 -13.71 2.90 4.71
C ALA A 246 -12.63 1.80 4.78
N GLU A 247 -13.10 0.58 4.98
CA GLU A 247 -12.35 -0.66 4.87
C GLU A 247 -12.82 -1.38 3.60
N LEU A 248 -12.00 -1.35 2.53
CA LEU A 248 -12.32 -2.04 1.28
C LEU A 248 -11.66 -3.42 1.28
N ALA A 249 -12.44 -4.47 1.53
CA ALA A 249 -11.97 -5.83 1.39
C ALA A 249 -11.87 -6.24 -0.08
N ILE A 250 -10.72 -6.78 -0.48
CA ILE A 250 -10.47 -7.39 -1.80
C ILE A 250 -9.73 -8.70 -1.52
N ASP A 251 -10.48 -9.73 -1.16
CA ASP A 251 -9.94 -10.87 -0.41
C ASP A 251 -10.53 -12.24 -0.81
N GLY A 252 -11.33 -12.30 -1.87
CA GLY A 252 -12.00 -13.53 -2.30
C GLY A 252 -12.97 -14.10 -1.27
N GLY A 253 -13.45 -13.28 -0.31
CA GLY A 253 -14.39 -13.67 0.74
C GLY A 253 -13.71 -14.12 2.05
N PHE A 254 -12.38 -13.96 2.18
CA PHE A 254 -11.61 -14.40 3.35
C PHE A 254 -12.17 -13.91 4.69
N ILE A 255 -12.59 -12.66 4.78
CA ILE A 255 -13.11 -12.09 6.04
C ILE A 255 -14.64 -12.19 6.18
N ALA A 256 -15.34 -12.76 5.21
CA ALA A 256 -16.81 -12.87 5.22
C ALA A 256 -17.31 -14.16 5.90
N GLN A 257 -16.43 -15.04 6.35
CA GLN A 257 -16.74 -16.34 6.96
C GLN A 257 -16.49 -16.36 8.47
#